data_abbfe608f71713a6d2e1b12617ba940b
#
_entry.id   abbfe608f71713a6d2e1b12617ba940b
#
_cell.length_a   1.000
_cell.length_b   1.000
_cell.length_c   1.000
_cell.angle_alpha   90.00
_cell.angle_beta   90.00
_cell.angle_gamma   90.00
#
_symmetry.space_group_name_H-M   'P 1'
#
loop_
_entity.id
_entity.type
_entity.pdbx_description
1 polymer ?
#
loop_
_entity_poly.entity_id
_entity_poly.type
_entity_poly.pdbx_seq_one_letter_code
_entity_poly.pdbx_strand_id
1 'polypeptide(L)'
;MRSKTTTVLAGIASRNATLYHRVRFLVPDSTVIIDFADGNSVFLVRDIEMDRARQEAPADRVCCAADFKPNRGLSADRDTALAQAAAECVRRAGETTITIDRTLPYLY
;
A
#
# COMPACT_ATOMS: atom_id res chain seq x y z
N MET A 1 16.45 -13.46 17.56
CA MET A 1 15.05 -13.07 17.36
C MET A 1 14.91 -12.08 16.21
N ARG A 2 13.95 -12.33 15.38
CA ARG A 2 13.75 -11.46 14.22
C ARG A 2 13.02 -10.18 14.61
N SER A 3 13.53 -9.07 14.11
CA SER A 3 12.86 -7.78 14.28
C SER A 3 11.51 -7.80 13.53
N LYS A 4 10.52 -7.16 14.14
CA LYS A 4 9.20 -7.01 13.53
C LYS A 4 9.02 -5.57 13.12
N THR A 5 9.14 -5.32 11.84
CA THR A 5 9.04 -3.98 11.28
C THR A 5 7.93 -3.98 10.23
N THR A 6 7.12 -2.93 10.25
CA THR A 6 6.13 -2.72 9.20
C THR A 6 6.84 -2.29 7.93
N THR A 7 6.53 -2.96 6.83
CA THR A 7 7.14 -2.71 5.53
C THR A 7 6.11 -2.14 4.57
N VAL A 8 6.46 -1.08 3.87
CA VAL A 8 5.63 -0.46 2.84
C VAL A 8 6.33 -0.59 1.50
N LEU A 9 5.74 -1.34 0.58
CA LEU A 9 6.21 -1.42 -0.81
C LEU A 9 5.23 -0.69 -1.69
N ALA A 10 5.73 0.23 -2.50
CA ALA A 10 4.88 1.07 -3.34
C ALA A 10 5.47 1.20 -4.73
N GLY A 11 4.60 1.29 -5.73
CA GLY A 11 5.04 1.44 -7.10
C GLY A 11 4.05 0.87 -8.09
N ILE A 12 4.53 0.63 -9.30
CA ILE A 12 3.76 0.00 -10.37
C ILE A 12 4.31 -1.41 -10.54
N ALA A 13 3.48 -2.42 -10.30
CA ALA A 13 3.93 -3.81 -10.27
C ALA A 13 4.57 -4.25 -11.59
N SER A 14 4.10 -3.72 -12.72
CA SER A 14 4.70 -4.03 -14.02
C SER A 14 6.13 -3.48 -14.18
N ARG A 15 6.58 -2.61 -13.29
CA ARG A 15 7.91 -1.98 -13.32
C ARG A 15 8.74 -2.25 -12.08
N ASN A 16 8.21 -3.00 -11.13
CA ASN A 16 8.89 -3.25 -9.86
C ASN A 16 8.75 -4.73 -9.51
N ALA A 17 9.83 -5.48 -9.71
CA ALA A 17 9.82 -6.91 -9.49
C ALA A 17 9.58 -7.27 -8.02
N THR A 18 10.11 -6.51 -7.09
CA THR A 18 9.92 -6.75 -5.66
C THR A 18 8.44 -6.63 -5.29
N LEU A 19 7.80 -5.56 -5.77
CA LEU A 19 6.38 -5.37 -5.53
C LEU A 19 5.56 -6.50 -6.17
N TYR A 20 5.85 -6.84 -7.42
CA TYR A 20 5.12 -7.90 -8.11
C TYR A 20 5.26 -9.25 -7.38
N HIS A 21 6.46 -9.58 -6.93
CA HIS A 21 6.67 -10.82 -6.18
C HIS A 21 5.83 -10.88 -4.91
N ARG A 22 5.63 -9.74 -4.27
CA ARG A 22 4.83 -9.70 -3.03
C ARG A 22 3.33 -9.79 -3.32
N VAL A 23 2.84 -9.02 -4.30
CA VAL A 23 1.38 -8.89 -4.50
C VAL A 23 0.82 -9.82 -5.57
N ARG A 24 1.66 -10.30 -6.49
CA ARG A 24 1.24 -11.19 -7.58
C ARG A 24 0.04 -10.65 -8.35
N PHE A 25 -0.03 -9.35 -8.49
CA PHE A 25 -1.17 -8.66 -9.08
C PHE A 25 -0.64 -7.57 -10.01
N LEU A 26 -0.84 -7.77 -11.30
CA LEU A 26 -0.26 -6.91 -12.31
C LEU A 26 -1.28 -5.91 -12.82
N VAL A 27 -1.08 -4.64 -12.51
CA VAL A 27 -1.89 -3.53 -13.02
C VAL A 27 -0.97 -2.40 -13.44
N PRO A 28 -1.40 -1.56 -14.39
CA PRO A 28 -0.58 -0.43 -14.84
C PRO A 28 -0.56 0.76 -13.88
N ASP A 29 -1.41 0.75 -12.87
CA ASP A 29 -1.51 1.84 -11.91
C ASP A 29 -0.61 1.59 -10.71
N SER A 30 -0.28 2.66 -9.99
CA SER A 30 0.46 2.56 -8.74
C SER A 30 -0.36 1.84 -7.67
N THR A 31 0.30 1.00 -6.88
CA THR A 31 -0.31 0.29 -5.77
C THR A 31 0.62 0.34 -4.57
N VAL A 32 0.08 0.07 -3.39
CA VAL A 32 0.87 -0.01 -2.15
C VAL A 32 0.47 -1.25 -1.38
N ILE A 33 1.45 -2.03 -0.96
CA ILE A 33 1.23 -3.13 -0.01
C ILE A 33 1.91 -2.79 1.31
N ILE A 34 1.17 -2.92 2.40
CA ILE A 34 1.69 -2.69 3.74
C ILE A 34 1.66 -4.02 4.47
N ASP A 35 2.84 -4.50 4.84
CA ASP A 35 2.99 -5.69 5.67
C ASP A 35 3.28 -5.23 7.09
N PHE A 36 2.29 -5.35 7.97
CA PHE A 36 2.45 -4.91 9.34
C PHE A 36 3.31 -5.86 10.16
N ALA A 37 3.93 -5.32 11.19
CA ALA A 37 4.80 -6.09 12.07
C ALA A 37 4.08 -7.27 12.74
N ASP A 38 2.76 -7.19 12.90
CA ASP A 38 1.96 -8.26 13.50
C ASP A 38 1.59 -9.39 12.53
N GLY A 39 1.97 -9.27 11.27
CA GLY A 39 1.69 -10.27 10.25
C GLY A 39 0.50 -9.98 9.36
N ASN A 40 -0.31 -8.98 9.68
CA ASN A 40 -1.42 -8.58 8.82
C ASN A 40 -0.92 -7.75 7.65
N SER A 41 -1.70 -7.70 6.58
CA SER A 41 -1.34 -6.92 5.40
C SER A 41 -2.53 -6.18 4.82
N VAL A 42 -2.26 -5.01 4.25
CA VAL A 42 -3.26 -4.17 3.56
C VAL A 42 -2.71 -3.82 2.19
N PHE A 43 -3.51 -4.12 1.16
CA PHE A 43 -3.15 -3.80 -0.22
C PHE A 43 -4.04 -2.66 -0.69
N LEU A 44 -3.41 -1.54 -1.04
CA LEU A 44 -4.11 -0.34 -1.51
C LEU A 44 -4.04 -0.29 -3.04
N VAL A 45 -5.20 -0.29 -3.67
CA VAL A 45 -5.36 -0.26 -5.12
C VAL A 45 -6.43 0.76 -5.49
N ARG A 46 -6.59 1.01 -6.79
CA ARG A 46 -7.71 1.82 -7.26
C ARG A 46 -9.02 1.10 -6.93
N ASP A 47 -10.06 1.88 -6.67
CA ASP A 47 -11.36 1.31 -6.32
C ASP A 47 -11.90 0.36 -7.40
N ILE A 48 -11.67 0.66 -8.67
CA ILE A 48 -12.12 -0.18 -9.78
C ILE A 48 -11.39 -1.53 -9.83
N GLU A 49 -10.25 -1.67 -9.15
CA GLU A 49 -9.48 -2.91 -9.14
C GLU A 49 -9.69 -3.75 -7.88
N MET A 50 -10.46 -3.26 -6.92
CA MET A 50 -10.57 -3.91 -5.61
C MET A 50 -11.10 -5.34 -5.69
N ASP A 51 -12.13 -5.59 -6.49
CA ASP A 51 -12.70 -6.93 -6.57
C ASP A 51 -11.70 -7.93 -7.14
N ARG A 52 -11.00 -7.55 -8.19
CA ARG A 52 -9.99 -8.42 -8.80
C ARG A 52 -8.82 -8.63 -7.83
N ALA A 53 -8.41 -7.59 -7.13
CA ALA A 53 -7.33 -7.71 -6.15
C ALA A 53 -7.69 -8.65 -5.01
N ARG A 54 -8.94 -8.62 -4.55
CA ARG A 54 -9.39 -9.53 -3.49
C ARG A 54 -9.33 -10.99 -3.92
N GLN A 55 -9.50 -11.25 -5.22
CA GLN A 55 -9.44 -12.62 -5.74
C GLN A 55 -8.02 -13.07 -6.03
N GLU A 56 -7.12 -12.18 -6.40
CA GLU A 56 -5.82 -12.54 -6.95
C GLU A 56 -4.63 -12.20 -6.04
N ALA A 57 -4.72 -11.14 -5.25
CA ALA A 57 -3.59 -10.68 -4.46
C ALA A 57 -3.56 -11.33 -3.08
N PRO A 58 -2.39 -11.79 -2.61
CA PRO A 58 -2.27 -12.43 -1.30
C PRO A 58 -2.14 -11.40 -0.19
N ALA A 59 -3.23 -10.72 0.14
CA ALA A 59 -3.28 -9.72 1.20
C ALA A 59 -4.49 -9.98 2.09
N ASP A 60 -4.38 -9.63 3.37
CA ASP A 60 -5.48 -9.84 4.32
C ASP A 60 -6.63 -8.89 4.07
N ARG A 61 -6.31 -7.66 3.66
CA ARG A 61 -7.33 -6.66 3.33
C ARG A 61 -6.95 -5.97 2.03
N VAL A 62 -7.96 -5.70 1.22
CA VAL A 62 -7.80 -4.89 0.00
C VAL A 62 -8.64 -3.64 0.19
N CYS A 63 -8.00 -2.48 0.05
CA CYS A 63 -8.62 -1.19 0.30
C CYS A 63 -8.29 -0.23 -0.83
N CYS A 64 -9.00 0.88 -0.90
CA CYS A 64 -8.65 1.99 -1.79
C CYS A 64 -8.24 3.19 -0.94
N ALA A 65 -7.74 4.25 -1.59
CA ALA A 65 -7.29 5.43 -0.87
C ALA A 65 -8.39 6.05 0.00
N ALA A 66 -9.63 6.01 -0.46
CA ALA A 66 -10.75 6.60 0.28
C ALA A 66 -10.99 5.92 1.64
N ASP A 67 -10.54 4.68 1.81
CA ASP A 67 -10.69 3.96 3.08
C ASP A 67 -9.77 4.51 4.18
N PHE A 68 -8.74 5.24 3.79
CA PHE A 68 -7.77 5.82 4.73
C PHE A 68 -7.60 7.31 4.48
N LYS A 69 -8.70 8.02 4.46
CA LYS A 69 -8.71 9.46 4.20
C LYS A 69 -8.24 10.21 5.45
N PRO A 70 -7.16 11.00 5.34
CA PRO A 70 -6.72 11.82 6.48
C PRO A 70 -7.69 12.99 6.72
N ASN A 71 -7.55 13.63 7.90
CA ASN A 71 -8.41 14.73 8.27
C ASN A 71 -8.40 15.88 7.26
N ARG A 72 -7.28 16.08 6.59
CA ARG A 72 -7.14 17.12 5.57
C ARG A 72 -7.72 16.74 4.22
N GLY A 73 -8.21 15.50 4.09
CA GLY A 73 -8.69 14.98 2.83
C GLY A 73 -7.56 14.44 1.95
N LEU A 74 -7.93 13.90 0.81
CA LEU A 74 -6.99 13.32 -0.14
C LEU A 74 -6.72 14.28 -1.29
N SER A 75 -5.52 14.22 -1.83
CA SER A 75 -5.15 14.96 -3.04
C SER A 75 -5.99 14.53 -4.23
N ALA A 76 -6.18 15.42 -5.20
CA ALA A 76 -6.77 15.07 -6.47
C ALA A 76 -5.81 14.23 -7.33
N ASP A 77 -4.50 14.35 -7.09
CA ASP A 77 -3.51 13.50 -7.75
C ASP A 77 -3.54 12.09 -7.15
N ARG A 78 -3.71 11.10 -8.02
CA ARG A 78 -3.93 9.72 -7.60
C ARG A 78 -2.76 9.11 -6.83
N ASP A 79 -1.55 9.33 -7.30
CA ASP A 79 -0.36 8.80 -6.64
C ASP A 79 -0.14 9.46 -5.29
N THR A 80 -0.36 10.76 -5.21
CA THR A 80 -0.27 11.49 -3.93
C THR A 80 -1.35 11.01 -2.96
N ALA A 81 -2.58 10.82 -3.45
CA ALA A 81 -3.67 10.31 -2.63
C ALA A 81 -3.35 8.93 -2.09
N LEU A 82 -2.75 8.07 -2.90
CA LEU A 82 -2.36 6.73 -2.49
C LEU A 82 -1.29 6.77 -1.39
N ALA A 83 -0.30 7.64 -1.55
CA ALA A 83 0.73 7.83 -0.54
C ALA A 83 0.15 8.37 0.77
N GLN A 84 -0.77 9.32 0.68
CA GLN A 84 -1.46 9.87 1.85
C GLN A 84 -2.26 8.78 2.56
N ALA A 85 -2.96 7.93 1.82
CA ALA A 85 -3.73 6.85 2.39
C ALA A 85 -2.83 5.82 3.07
N ALA A 86 -1.70 5.49 2.47
CA ALA A 86 -0.74 4.56 3.06
C ALA A 86 -0.19 5.12 4.39
N ALA A 87 0.17 6.39 4.42
CA ALA A 87 0.64 7.03 5.64
C ALA A 87 -0.44 7.02 6.73
N GLU A 88 -1.68 7.31 6.36
CA GLU A 88 -2.80 7.31 7.30
C GLU A 88 -3.07 5.89 7.84
N CYS A 89 -2.99 4.89 6.99
CA CYS A 89 -3.15 3.50 7.39
C CYS A 89 -2.12 3.09 8.44
N VAL A 90 -0.87 3.43 8.20
CA VAL A 90 0.23 3.14 9.13
C VAL A 90 0.03 3.90 10.44
N ARG A 91 -0.37 5.16 10.35
CA ARG A 91 -0.61 6.00 11.54
C ARG A 91 -1.73 5.42 12.40
N ARG A 92 -2.83 5.00 11.78
CA ARG A 92 -3.98 4.43 12.51
C ARG A 92 -3.62 3.11 13.19
N ALA A 93 -2.67 2.38 12.63
CA ALA A 93 -2.21 1.14 13.21
C ALA A 93 -1.23 1.37 14.37
N GLY A 94 -0.79 2.61 14.60
CA GLY A 94 0.13 2.94 15.70
C GLY A 94 1.57 2.56 15.42
N GLU A 95 1.93 2.38 14.15
CA GLU A 95 3.29 1.98 13.81
C GLU A 95 4.25 3.15 13.90
N THR A 96 5.41 2.92 14.51
CA THR A 96 6.43 3.94 14.67
C THR A 96 7.70 3.64 13.90
N THR A 97 7.90 2.38 13.51
CA THR A 97 9.07 1.96 12.74
C THR A 97 8.60 1.31 11.46
N ILE A 98 8.94 1.90 10.32
CA ILE A 98 8.55 1.38 9.01
C ILE A 98 9.74 1.37 8.07
N THR A 99 9.72 0.42 7.14
CA THR A 99 10.66 0.34 6.03
C THR A 99 9.89 0.62 4.75
N ILE A 100 10.39 1.54 3.94
CA ILE A 100 9.71 1.96 2.71
C ILE A 100 10.60 1.66 1.51
N ASP A 101 10.03 1.00 0.50
CA ASP A 101 10.64 0.90 -0.82
C ASP A 101 10.13 2.09 -1.64
N ARG A 102 11.03 2.97 -2.01
CA ARG A 102 10.69 4.27 -2.60
C ARG A 102 10.60 4.22 -4.12
N THR A 103 9.71 3.42 -4.62
CA THR A 103 9.47 3.39 -6.06
C THR A 103 8.40 4.40 -6.49
N LEU A 104 7.62 4.93 -5.55
CA LEU A 104 6.70 6.03 -5.81
C LEU A 104 7.39 7.36 -5.48
N PRO A 105 7.31 8.37 -6.38
CA PRO A 105 8.02 9.63 -6.16
C PRO A 105 7.53 10.43 -4.96
N TYR A 106 6.39 10.11 -4.42
CA TYR A 106 5.78 10.88 -3.33
C TYR A 106 5.93 10.22 -1.95
N LEU A 107 6.72 9.16 -1.84
CA LEU A 107 6.88 8.43 -0.58
C LEU A 107 8.25 8.67 0.07
N TYR A 108 8.68 9.91 0.08
CA TYR A 108 9.95 10.24 0.75
C TYR A 108 9.89 11.58 1.45
#